data_c217ce7579e47b18f4935e6f8dc3d46b
#
_entry.id   c217ce7579e47b18f4935e6f8dc3d46b
#
_cell.length_a   1.000
_cell.length_b   1.000
_cell.length_c   1.000
_cell.angle_alpha   90.00
_cell.angle_beta   90.00
_cell.angle_gamma   90.00
#
_symmetry.space_group_name_H-M   'P 1'
#
loop_
_entity.id
_entity.type
_entity.pdbx_description
1 polymer ?
#
loop_
_entity_poly.entity_id
_entity_poly.type
_entity_poly.pdbx_seq_one_letter_code
_entity_poly.pdbx_strand_id
1 'polypeptide(L)'
;MRKRRVPLVLGGILLLIFLIAAVFSTVFSSYGQKEMFAPWLTPSSEHLLGTNALGYDIFTELIYGTRQTLLIGVSSSILMLVLGSVIGTLSAGKGVVGGALNGAINIFVLLPKLVTMIVLATFLGSSSRNLILLIAA
;
A
#
# COMPACT_ATOMS: atom_id res chain seq x y z
N MET A 1 -28.64 -19.93 -0.24
CA MET A 1 -27.93 -18.97 0.61
C MET A 1 -26.56 -19.46 1.15
N ARG A 2 -26.37 -20.77 1.30
CA ARG A 2 -25.10 -21.35 1.82
C ARG A 2 -23.87 -21.15 0.89
N LYS A 3 -24.05 -21.19 -0.44
CA LYS A 3 -22.95 -21.06 -1.43
C LYS A 3 -22.26 -19.67 -1.45
N ARG A 4 -22.93 -18.60 -1.00
CA ARG A 4 -22.35 -17.24 -0.94
C ARG A 4 -21.48 -16.96 0.29
N ARG A 5 -21.58 -17.79 1.33
CA ARG A 5 -20.81 -17.59 2.57
C ARG A 5 -19.37 -18.09 2.49
N VAL A 6 -19.13 -19.11 1.68
CA VAL A 6 -17.80 -19.72 1.55
C VAL A 6 -16.75 -18.71 1.06
N PRO A 7 -16.92 -17.97 -0.05
CA PRO A 7 -15.93 -17.01 -0.51
C PRO A 7 -15.74 -15.84 0.46
N LEU A 8 -16.79 -15.45 1.19
CA LEU A 8 -16.73 -14.39 2.20
C LEU A 8 -15.89 -14.81 3.41
N VAL A 9 -16.07 -16.05 3.88
CA VAL A 9 -15.28 -16.61 4.98
C VAL A 9 -13.82 -16.80 4.55
N LEU A 10 -13.58 -17.35 3.36
CA LEU A 10 -12.21 -17.51 2.84
C LEU A 10 -11.51 -16.17 2.68
N GLY A 11 -12.17 -15.16 2.11
CA GLY A 11 -11.62 -13.80 2.00
C GLY A 11 -11.32 -13.17 3.35
N GLY A 12 -12.22 -13.35 4.34
CA GLY A 12 -12.01 -12.88 5.70
C GLY A 12 -10.82 -13.55 6.39
N ILE A 13 -10.66 -14.87 6.21
CA ILE A 13 -9.52 -15.63 6.77
C ILE A 13 -8.21 -15.15 6.15
N LEU A 14 -8.15 -15.01 4.81
CA LEU A 14 -6.96 -14.51 4.13
C LEU A 14 -6.59 -13.10 4.62
N LEU A 15 -7.56 -12.21 4.69
CA LEU A 15 -7.34 -10.85 5.18
C LEU A 15 -6.83 -10.84 6.62
N LEU A 16 -7.38 -11.71 7.48
CA LEU A 16 -6.94 -11.85 8.86
C LEU A 16 -5.48 -12.35 8.95
N ILE A 17 -5.09 -13.31 8.12
CA ILE A 17 -3.72 -13.82 8.04
C ILE A 17 -2.75 -12.68 7.68
N PHE A 18 -3.07 -11.90 6.65
CA PHE A 18 -2.23 -10.75 6.25
C PHE A 18 -2.16 -9.67 7.34
N LEU A 19 -3.26 -9.39 8.03
CA LEU A 19 -3.26 -8.44 9.15
C LEU A 19 -2.39 -8.92 10.31
N ILE A 20 -2.49 -10.19 10.68
CA ILE A 20 -1.67 -10.78 11.74
C ILE A 20 -0.18 -10.73 11.34
N ALA A 21 0.15 -11.13 10.11
CA ALA A 21 1.52 -11.06 9.60
C ALA A 21 2.08 -9.63 9.60
N ALA A 22 1.28 -8.63 9.25
CA ALA A 22 1.70 -7.23 9.25
C ALA A 22 1.91 -6.66 10.67
N VAL A 23 0.99 -6.95 11.59
CA VAL A 23 1.07 -6.44 12.99
C VAL A 23 2.21 -7.11 13.73
N PHE A 24 2.36 -8.42 13.60
CA PHE A 24 3.37 -9.21 14.29
C PHE A 24 4.61 -9.49 13.42
N SER A 25 4.90 -8.63 12.46
CA SER A 25 6.01 -8.81 11.52
C SER A 25 7.35 -9.07 12.21
N THR A 26 7.63 -8.39 13.32
CA THR A 26 8.86 -8.59 14.11
C THR A 26 8.91 -9.92 14.88
N VAL A 27 7.77 -10.54 15.12
CA VAL A 27 7.68 -11.85 15.82
C VAL A 27 7.83 -13.00 14.81
N PHE A 28 7.27 -12.84 13.62
CA PHE A 28 7.33 -13.85 12.56
C PHE A 28 8.64 -13.83 11.77
N SER A 29 9.35 -12.70 11.77
CA SER A 29 10.64 -12.59 11.13
C SER A 29 11.75 -12.94 12.11
N SER A 30 12.56 -13.94 11.78
CA SER A 30 13.74 -14.31 12.58
C SER A 30 14.91 -13.35 12.39
N TYR A 31 14.89 -12.55 11.33
CA TYR A 31 15.98 -11.68 10.92
C TYR A 31 15.54 -10.22 10.79
N GLY A 32 16.51 -9.30 10.87
CA GLY A 32 16.28 -7.88 10.60
C GLY A 32 16.04 -7.62 9.12
N GLN A 33 15.19 -6.61 8.81
CA GLN A 33 14.83 -6.28 7.42
C GLN A 33 16.02 -5.99 6.48
N LYS A 34 17.17 -5.57 7.04
CA LYS A 34 18.38 -5.23 6.28
C LYS A 34 19.55 -6.17 6.56
N GLU A 35 19.29 -7.29 7.18
CA GLU A 35 20.30 -8.30 7.47
C GLU A 35 20.64 -9.05 6.18
N MET A 36 21.95 -9.16 5.90
CA MET A 36 22.45 -9.74 4.65
C MET A 36 23.15 -11.06 4.94
N PHE A 37 22.88 -12.04 4.10
CA PHE A 37 23.46 -13.38 4.11
C PHE A 37 24.16 -13.65 2.77
N ALA A 38 24.61 -14.88 2.54
CA ALA A 38 25.10 -15.27 1.22
C ALA A 38 23.95 -15.20 0.19
N PRO A 39 24.18 -14.63 -1.02
CA PRO A 39 23.18 -14.60 -2.09
C PRO A 39 22.81 -16.01 -2.56
N TRP A 40 21.56 -16.17 -3.00
CA TRP A 40 21.06 -17.40 -3.63
C TRP A 40 21.15 -18.66 -2.76
N LEU A 41 21.06 -18.53 -1.43
CA LEU A 41 20.88 -19.69 -0.58
C LEU A 41 19.55 -20.38 -0.89
N THR A 42 19.58 -21.69 -0.96
CA THR A 42 18.38 -22.52 -1.14
C THR A 42 17.53 -22.52 0.13
N PRO A 43 16.22 -22.78 0.01
CA PRO A 43 15.33 -22.94 1.17
C PRO A 43 15.89 -23.94 2.19
N SER A 44 15.88 -23.55 3.46
CA SER A 44 16.40 -24.33 4.59
C SER A 44 15.61 -24.02 5.87
N SER A 45 15.94 -24.67 6.98
CA SER A 45 15.39 -24.36 8.29
C SER A 45 15.77 -22.96 8.79
N GLU A 46 16.89 -22.41 8.35
CA GLU A 46 17.35 -21.06 8.67
C GLU A 46 16.71 -20.03 7.73
N HIS A 47 16.61 -20.34 6.45
CA HIS A 47 16.04 -19.49 5.42
C HIS A 47 14.87 -20.18 4.74
N LEU A 48 13.65 -20.03 5.27
CA LEU A 48 12.46 -20.78 4.83
C LEU A 48 12.18 -20.69 3.32
N LEU A 49 12.42 -19.54 2.71
CA LEU A 49 12.29 -19.30 1.26
C LEU A 49 13.63 -19.04 0.57
N GLY A 50 14.75 -19.26 1.27
CA GLY A 50 16.07 -18.93 0.77
C GLY A 50 16.38 -17.43 0.78
N THR A 51 17.47 -17.04 0.10
CA THR A 51 17.91 -15.66 -0.02
C THR A 51 17.86 -15.16 -1.46
N ASN A 52 17.66 -13.85 -1.63
CA ASN A 52 17.64 -13.20 -2.94
C ASN A 52 19.06 -12.87 -3.47
N ALA A 53 19.16 -12.23 -4.63
CA ALA A 53 20.42 -11.82 -5.26
C ALA A 53 21.27 -10.87 -4.41
N LEU A 54 20.66 -10.13 -3.47
CA LEU A 54 21.32 -9.20 -2.57
C LEU A 54 21.66 -9.85 -1.22
N GLY A 55 21.28 -11.11 -1.01
CA GLY A 55 21.50 -11.83 0.25
C GLY A 55 20.44 -11.56 1.32
N TYR A 56 19.32 -10.90 0.99
CA TYR A 56 18.20 -10.74 1.95
C TYR A 56 17.37 -12.02 2.02
N ASP A 57 16.95 -12.39 3.23
CA ASP A 57 16.02 -13.49 3.45
C ASP A 57 14.65 -13.18 2.86
N ILE A 58 14.18 -14.01 1.91
CA ILE A 58 12.95 -13.77 1.15
C ILE A 58 11.71 -13.82 2.05
N PHE A 59 11.69 -14.70 3.06
CA PHE A 59 10.57 -14.78 3.99
C PHE A 59 10.47 -13.50 4.84
N THR A 60 11.61 -13.02 5.32
CA THR A 60 11.71 -11.73 6.04
C THR A 60 11.22 -10.58 5.18
N GLU A 61 11.67 -10.48 3.93
CA GLU A 61 11.22 -9.44 3.00
C GLU A 61 9.70 -9.51 2.77
N LEU A 62 9.13 -10.72 2.64
CA LEU A 62 7.68 -10.90 2.46
C LEU A 62 6.89 -10.39 3.67
N ILE A 63 7.32 -10.73 4.88
CA ILE A 63 6.65 -10.31 6.12
C ILE A 63 6.71 -8.79 6.31
N TYR A 64 7.89 -8.17 6.17
CA TYR A 64 8.04 -6.72 6.27
C TYR A 64 7.35 -5.98 5.11
N GLY A 65 7.39 -6.54 3.89
CA GLY A 65 6.70 -6.02 2.73
C GLY A 65 5.18 -6.01 2.93
N THR A 66 4.61 -7.06 3.52
CA THR A 66 3.18 -7.12 3.88
C THR A 66 2.79 -5.98 4.81
N ARG A 67 3.57 -5.74 5.88
CA ARG A 67 3.36 -4.62 6.80
C ARG A 67 3.39 -3.29 6.08
N GLN A 68 4.40 -3.06 5.25
CA GLN A 68 4.58 -1.81 4.50
C GLN A 68 3.41 -1.57 3.53
N THR A 69 3.00 -2.60 2.80
CA THR A 69 1.89 -2.54 1.85
C THR A 69 0.58 -2.20 2.54
N LEU A 70 0.26 -2.86 3.66
CA LEU A 70 -0.95 -2.57 4.42
C LEU A 70 -0.92 -1.18 5.04
N LEU A 71 0.22 -0.74 5.57
CA LEU A 71 0.35 0.60 6.15
C LEU A 71 0.11 1.67 5.08
N ILE A 72 0.74 1.55 3.93
CA ILE A 72 0.55 2.50 2.82
C ILE A 72 -0.89 2.43 2.30
N GLY A 73 -1.41 1.23 2.03
CA GLY A 73 -2.74 1.04 1.46
C GLY A 73 -3.86 1.56 2.37
N VAL A 74 -3.84 1.22 3.65
CA VAL A 74 -4.86 1.68 4.61
C VAL A 74 -4.75 3.19 4.82
N SER A 75 -3.55 3.71 5.04
CA SER A 75 -3.35 5.15 5.28
C SER A 75 -3.77 6.00 4.08
N SER A 76 -3.40 5.60 2.86
CA SER A 76 -3.81 6.32 1.65
C SER A 76 -5.31 6.22 1.41
N SER A 77 -5.94 5.08 1.70
CA SER A 77 -7.40 4.91 1.56
C SER A 77 -8.18 5.82 2.51
N ILE A 78 -7.74 5.91 3.76
CA ILE A 78 -8.35 6.82 4.75
C ILE A 78 -8.20 8.28 4.30
N LEU A 79 -6.99 8.66 3.89
CA LEU A 79 -6.72 10.01 3.43
C LEU A 79 -7.55 10.36 2.19
N MET A 80 -7.61 9.46 1.20
CA MET A 80 -8.44 9.60 0.01
C MET A 80 -9.94 9.74 0.37
N LEU A 81 -10.43 8.93 1.31
CA LEU A 81 -11.83 8.99 1.73
C LEU A 81 -12.15 10.35 2.37
N VAL A 82 -11.29 10.84 3.26
CA VAL A 82 -11.50 12.12 3.94
C VAL A 82 -11.41 13.28 2.94
N LEU A 83 -10.31 13.38 2.19
CA LEU A 83 -10.11 14.47 1.24
C LEU A 83 -11.14 14.43 0.11
N GLY A 84 -11.40 13.25 -0.45
CA GLY A 84 -12.39 13.07 -1.51
C GLY A 84 -13.81 13.44 -1.06
N SER A 85 -14.20 13.07 0.17
CA SER A 85 -15.50 13.45 0.74
C SER A 85 -15.64 14.95 0.93
N VAL A 86 -14.60 15.60 1.46
CA VAL A 86 -14.58 17.06 1.67
C VAL A 86 -14.62 17.80 0.33
N ILE A 87 -13.69 17.47 -0.57
CA ILE A 87 -13.62 18.12 -1.90
C ILE A 87 -14.88 17.84 -2.70
N GLY A 88 -15.36 16.59 -2.70
CA GLY A 88 -16.58 16.20 -3.40
C GLY A 88 -17.83 16.94 -2.91
N THR A 89 -17.98 17.11 -1.59
CA THR A 89 -19.09 17.87 -1.00
C THR A 89 -19.02 19.37 -1.35
N LEU A 90 -17.83 19.93 -1.28
CA LEU A 90 -17.61 21.34 -1.63
C LEU A 90 -17.83 21.60 -3.14
N SER A 91 -17.42 20.67 -4.00
CA SER A 91 -17.60 20.78 -5.45
C SER A 91 -19.07 20.63 -5.89
N ALA A 92 -19.88 19.90 -5.10
CA ALA A 92 -21.33 19.78 -5.34
C ALA A 92 -22.10 21.07 -5.00
N GLY A 93 -21.47 22.01 -4.29
CA GLY A 93 -22.05 23.32 -3.94
C GLY A 93 -22.32 24.19 -5.17
N LYS A 94 -23.43 24.97 -5.13
CA LYS A 94 -23.74 25.95 -6.17
C LYS A 94 -22.89 27.22 -5.97
N GLY A 95 -22.35 27.77 -7.04
CA GLY A 95 -21.61 29.03 -7.02
C GLY A 95 -20.17 28.94 -7.53
N VAL A 96 -19.42 30.02 -7.36
CA VAL A 96 -18.07 30.16 -7.92
C VAL A 96 -17.09 29.10 -7.36
N VAL A 97 -17.19 28.79 -6.07
CA VAL A 97 -16.31 27.82 -5.41
C VAL A 97 -16.52 26.40 -5.95
N GLY A 98 -17.79 25.95 -6.04
CA GLY A 98 -18.13 24.65 -6.61
C GLY A 98 -17.71 24.54 -8.07
N GLY A 99 -17.95 25.62 -8.88
CA GLY A 99 -17.51 25.66 -10.27
C GLY A 99 -15.99 25.58 -10.44
N ALA A 100 -15.22 26.32 -9.63
CA ALA A 100 -13.77 26.30 -9.67
C ALA A 100 -13.20 24.93 -9.26
N LEU A 101 -13.74 24.32 -8.21
CA LEU A 101 -13.33 22.98 -7.77
C LEU A 101 -13.62 21.93 -8.84
N ASN A 102 -14.81 21.95 -9.45
CA ASN A 102 -15.16 21.05 -10.55
C ASN A 102 -14.23 21.23 -11.76
N GLY A 103 -13.88 22.48 -12.11
CA GLY A 103 -12.91 22.77 -13.15
C GLY A 103 -11.54 22.18 -12.85
N ALA A 104 -11.04 22.35 -11.63
CA ALA A 104 -9.78 21.77 -11.19
C ALA A 104 -9.81 20.23 -11.23
N ILE A 105 -10.85 19.60 -10.69
CA ILE A 105 -11.01 18.13 -10.74
C ILE A 105 -10.97 17.62 -12.18
N ASN A 106 -11.68 18.26 -13.09
CA ASN A 106 -11.70 17.86 -14.50
C ASN A 106 -10.31 17.96 -15.15
N ILE A 107 -9.52 18.97 -14.82
CA ILE A 107 -8.12 19.08 -15.29
C ILE A 107 -7.27 17.93 -14.72
N PHE A 108 -7.39 17.64 -13.43
CA PHE A 108 -6.63 16.54 -12.79
C PHE A 108 -6.99 15.17 -13.36
N VAL A 109 -8.26 14.90 -13.65
CA VAL A 109 -8.73 13.64 -14.25
C VAL A 109 -8.16 13.42 -15.66
N LEU A 110 -7.86 14.49 -16.40
CA LEU A 110 -7.24 14.40 -17.73
C LEU A 110 -5.76 14.03 -17.67
N LEU A 111 -5.08 14.21 -16.53
CA LEU A 111 -3.68 13.85 -16.39
C LEU A 111 -3.51 12.33 -16.29
N PRO A 112 -2.60 11.71 -17.06
CA PRO A 112 -2.35 10.28 -16.95
C PRO A 112 -1.72 9.97 -15.58
N LYS A 113 -2.51 9.36 -14.70
CA LYS A 113 -2.19 9.14 -13.27
C LYS A 113 -0.80 8.52 -13.07
N LEU A 114 -0.43 7.50 -13.84
CA LEU A 114 0.88 6.85 -13.71
C LEU A 114 2.05 7.80 -13.99
N VAL A 115 1.94 8.60 -15.05
CA VAL A 115 2.98 9.56 -15.41
C VAL A 115 3.12 10.62 -14.34
N THR A 116 2.01 11.18 -13.87
CA THR A 116 1.98 12.18 -12.80
C THR A 116 2.59 11.64 -11.51
N MET A 117 2.24 10.40 -11.13
CA MET A 117 2.81 9.76 -9.94
C MET A 117 4.31 9.55 -10.05
N ILE A 118 4.83 9.10 -11.20
CA ILE A 118 6.26 8.90 -11.41
C ILE A 118 7.01 10.23 -11.31
N VAL A 119 6.51 11.28 -11.99
CA VAL A 119 7.10 12.60 -11.96
C VAL A 119 7.13 13.15 -10.52
N LEU A 120 6.02 13.13 -9.82
CA LEU A 120 5.93 13.60 -8.44
C LEU A 120 6.81 12.79 -7.48
N ALA A 121 6.88 11.47 -7.65
CA ALA A 121 7.74 10.60 -6.84
C ALA A 121 9.23 10.94 -7.03
N THR A 122 9.63 11.34 -8.23
CA THR A 122 11.01 11.75 -8.52
C THR A 122 11.40 13.04 -7.76
N PHE A 123 10.48 14.00 -7.67
CA PHE A 123 10.73 15.26 -6.94
C PHE A 123 10.60 15.13 -5.42
N LEU A 124 9.61 14.37 -4.94
CA LEU A 124 9.30 14.24 -3.52
C LEU A 124 10.14 13.15 -2.83
N GLY A 125 10.70 12.23 -3.60
CA GLY A 125 11.36 11.02 -3.10
C GLY A 125 10.38 9.91 -2.74
N SER A 126 10.89 8.67 -2.69
CA SER A 126 10.11 7.43 -2.52
C SER A 126 9.87 7.03 -1.04
N SER A 127 9.75 8.01 -0.14
CA SER A 127 9.42 7.70 1.26
C SER A 127 7.96 7.24 1.41
N SER A 128 7.68 6.38 2.40
CA SER A 128 6.31 5.88 2.65
C SER A 128 5.28 6.99 2.82
N ARG A 129 5.65 8.11 3.46
CA ARG A 129 4.78 9.28 3.62
C ARG A 129 4.43 9.90 2.27
N ASN A 130 5.42 10.07 1.41
CA ASN A 130 5.23 10.64 0.08
C ASN A 130 4.37 9.74 -0.80
N LEU A 131 4.56 8.41 -0.71
CA LEU A 131 3.73 7.44 -1.41
C LEU A 131 2.27 7.48 -0.95
N ILE A 132 2.01 7.60 0.35
CA ILE A 132 0.64 7.74 0.88
C ILE A 132 -0.04 8.98 0.30
N LEU A 133 0.65 10.12 0.28
CA LEU A 133 0.12 11.37 -0.28
C LEU A 133 -0.13 11.26 -1.79
N LEU A 134 0.81 10.68 -2.54
CA LEU A 134 0.70 10.49 -3.98
C LEU A 134 -0.44 9.55 -4.39
N ILE A 135 -0.67 8.48 -3.61
CA ILE A 135 -1.76 7.52 -3.89
C ILE A 135 -3.11 8.13 -3.53
N ALA A 136 -3.17 8.99 -2.50
CA ALA A 136 -4.39 9.63 -2.04
C ALA A 136 -4.82 10.82 -2.92
N ALA A 137 -3.94 11.39 -3.73
CA ALA A 137 -4.22 12.48 -4.66
C ALA A 137 -4.82 11.96 -5.97
#